data_b9241232a5c5d082c73f50a594c9a30b
#
_entry.id   b9241232a5c5d082c73f50a594c9a30b
#
_cell.length_a   1.000
_cell.length_b   1.000
_cell.length_c   1.000
_cell.angle_alpha   90.00
_cell.angle_beta   90.00
_cell.angle_gamma   90.00
#
_symmetry.space_group_name_H-M   'P 1'
#
loop_
_entity.id
_entity.type
_entity.pdbx_description
1 polymer ?
#
loop_
_entity_poly.entity_id
_entity_poly.type
_entity_poly.pdbx_seq_one_letter_code
_entity_poly.pdbx_strand_id
1 'polypeptide(L)'
;MASNESGSFSEKLRVPEALTFDDVLLRPMESRVEPDAADVSTSVSKNVELQIPVLSAAMDTVTEADMAIGMAREGGLGVLHQNMTTDEVAAEVLQVKRADELVIRRENVVTAGPEQTVNEV
;
A
#
# COMPACT_ATOMS: atom_id res chain seq x y z
N MET A 1 7.95 55.56 20.73
CA MET A 1 8.37 54.53 21.73
C MET A 1 7.86 53.19 21.22
N ALA A 2 8.73 52.43 20.61
CA ALA A 2 8.41 51.10 20.17
C ALA A 2 8.71 50.14 21.34
N SER A 3 7.66 49.50 21.86
CA SER A 3 7.79 48.48 22.90
C SER A 3 8.45 47.24 22.28
N ASN A 4 9.67 46.97 22.75
CA ASN A 4 10.46 45.80 22.40
C ASN A 4 9.84 44.58 23.09
N GLU A 5 8.97 43.82 22.42
CA GLU A 5 8.51 42.53 22.89
C GLU A 5 9.63 41.49 22.68
N SER A 6 10.56 41.44 23.60
CA SER A 6 11.55 40.35 23.72
C SER A 6 10.87 39.12 24.34
N GLY A 7 9.96 38.49 23.62
CA GLY A 7 9.53 37.13 24.00
C GLY A 7 10.75 36.21 24.04
N SER A 8 10.89 35.39 25.09
CA SER A 8 11.97 34.43 25.26
C SER A 8 12.06 33.54 24.02
N PHE A 9 13.27 33.19 23.58
CA PHE A 9 13.53 32.29 22.46
C PHE A 9 12.76 30.96 22.59
N SER A 10 12.59 30.47 23.81
CA SER A 10 11.78 29.28 24.14
C SER A 10 10.28 29.47 23.90
N GLU A 11 9.77 30.71 23.95
CA GLU A 11 8.37 31.02 23.71
C GLU A 11 8.05 31.13 22.21
N LYS A 12 9.08 31.47 21.40
CA LYS A 12 8.99 31.52 19.93
C LYS A 12 9.10 30.15 19.28
N LEU A 13 9.67 29.16 19.98
CA LEU A 13 9.81 27.77 19.56
C LEU A 13 8.82 26.88 20.33
N ARG A 14 7.54 27.18 20.29
CA ARG A 14 6.52 26.20 20.68
C ARG A 14 6.47 25.08 19.64
N VAL A 15 7.40 24.14 19.77
CA VAL A 15 7.32 22.87 19.06
C VAL A 15 6.27 22.04 19.79
N PRO A 16 5.18 21.64 19.14
CA PRO A 16 4.20 20.73 19.76
C PRO A 16 4.91 19.42 20.10
N GLU A 17 4.66 18.91 21.29
CA GLU A 17 5.12 17.58 21.68
C GLU A 17 4.45 16.55 20.72
N ALA A 18 5.26 15.69 20.11
CA ALA A 18 4.81 14.60 19.27
C ALA A 18 5.50 13.31 19.72
N LEU A 19 4.70 12.26 19.90
CA LEU A 19 5.19 10.95 20.29
C LEU A 19 5.54 10.12 19.05
N THR A 20 6.60 9.35 19.15
CA THR A 20 6.95 8.30 18.17
C THR A 20 6.62 6.92 18.74
N PHE A 21 6.73 5.89 17.92
CA PHE A 21 6.54 4.52 18.41
C PHE A 21 7.58 4.09 19.44
N ASP A 22 8.76 4.72 19.46
CA ASP A 22 9.82 4.46 20.46
C ASP A 22 9.47 5.06 21.83
N ASP A 23 8.55 6.04 21.88
CA ASP A 23 8.15 6.73 23.10
C ASP A 23 6.95 6.05 23.79
N VAL A 24 6.30 5.07 23.15
CA VAL A 24 5.07 4.46 23.64
C VAL A 24 5.14 2.95 23.63
N LEU A 25 4.44 2.33 24.59
CA LEU A 25 4.24 0.89 24.66
C LEU A 25 2.75 0.56 24.74
N LEU A 26 2.35 -0.56 24.11
CA LEU A 26 1.01 -1.10 24.30
C LEU A 26 0.89 -1.65 25.71
N ARG A 27 -0.06 -1.14 26.49
CA ARG A 27 -0.35 -1.65 27.82
C ARG A 27 -1.13 -2.96 27.68
N PRO A 28 -0.62 -4.08 28.24
CA PRO A 28 -1.37 -5.33 28.28
C PRO A 28 -2.70 -5.15 29.02
N MET A 29 -3.77 -5.68 28.44
CA MET A 29 -5.10 -5.65 29.03
C MET A 29 -5.73 -7.05 28.92
N GLU A 30 -6.74 -7.33 29.78
CA GLU A 30 -7.53 -8.53 29.66
C GLU A 30 -8.26 -8.53 28.31
N SER A 31 -8.17 -9.63 27.60
CA SER A 31 -8.93 -9.87 26.37
C SER A 31 -9.78 -11.14 26.52
N ARG A 32 -11.01 -11.09 25.97
CA ARG A 32 -11.90 -12.24 25.84
C ARG A 32 -12.04 -12.70 24.40
N VAL A 33 -11.25 -12.09 23.50
CA VAL A 33 -11.23 -12.42 22.07
C VAL A 33 -10.08 -13.39 21.84
N GLU A 34 -10.41 -14.56 21.31
CA GLU A 34 -9.40 -15.51 20.83
C GLU A 34 -8.67 -14.93 19.62
N PRO A 35 -7.37 -15.23 19.43
CA PRO A 35 -6.60 -14.69 18.31
C PRO A 35 -7.25 -14.94 16.95
N ASP A 36 -7.82 -16.11 16.72
CA ASP A 36 -8.47 -16.51 15.46
C ASP A 36 -9.81 -15.81 15.23
N ALA A 37 -10.41 -15.23 16.28
CA ALA A 37 -11.65 -14.47 16.21
C ALA A 37 -11.44 -12.96 16.15
N ALA A 38 -10.18 -12.50 16.15
CA ALA A 38 -9.86 -11.08 16.07
C ALA A 38 -10.14 -10.54 14.66
N ASP A 39 -11.03 -9.56 14.55
CA ASP A 39 -11.24 -8.79 13.32
C ASP A 39 -10.17 -7.70 13.24
N VAL A 40 -9.31 -7.80 12.22
CA VAL A 40 -8.22 -6.86 11.93
C VAL A 40 -8.50 -6.02 10.69
N SER A 41 -9.70 -6.10 10.14
CA SER A 41 -10.10 -5.30 8.99
C SER A 41 -9.98 -3.80 9.27
N THR A 42 -9.64 -3.03 8.26
CA THR A 42 -9.44 -1.58 8.39
C THR A 42 -9.72 -0.86 7.09
N SER A 43 -9.74 0.47 7.13
CA SER A 43 -9.90 1.32 5.95
C SER A 43 -8.67 2.21 5.78
N VAL A 44 -8.07 2.20 4.60
CA VAL A 44 -6.97 3.12 4.23
C VAL A 44 -7.52 4.46 3.76
N SER A 45 -8.66 4.43 3.13
CA SER A 45 -9.38 5.63 2.68
C SER A 45 -10.89 5.39 2.72
N LYS A 46 -11.66 6.44 2.43
CA LYS A 46 -13.13 6.37 2.44
C LYS A 46 -13.72 5.20 1.64
N ASN A 47 -13.03 4.77 0.58
CA ASN A 47 -13.54 3.77 -0.38
C ASN A 47 -12.62 2.55 -0.51
N VAL A 48 -11.59 2.42 0.33
CA VAL A 48 -10.63 1.31 0.28
C VAL A 48 -10.58 0.64 1.65
N GLU A 49 -11.19 -0.53 1.72
CA GLU A 49 -11.17 -1.40 2.88
C GLU A 49 -10.14 -2.51 2.68
N LEU A 50 -9.48 -2.90 3.76
CA LEU A 50 -8.50 -3.99 3.82
C LEU A 50 -8.96 -5.05 4.79
N GLN A 51 -8.69 -6.31 4.48
CA GLN A 51 -8.93 -7.43 5.39
C GLN A 51 -7.84 -7.56 6.46
N ILE A 52 -6.61 -7.15 6.12
CA ILE A 52 -5.48 -7.05 7.05
C ILE A 52 -4.86 -5.66 6.97
N PRO A 53 -4.39 -5.08 8.10
CA PRO A 53 -3.86 -3.72 8.16
C PRO A 53 -2.40 -3.66 7.69
N VAL A 54 -2.11 -4.18 6.50
CA VAL A 54 -0.76 -4.26 5.94
C VAL A 54 -0.70 -3.59 4.58
N LEU A 55 0.30 -2.73 4.42
CA LEU A 55 0.60 -2.01 3.19
C LEU A 55 2.04 -2.29 2.79
N SER A 56 2.33 -2.52 1.51
CA SER A 56 3.71 -2.52 1.04
C SER A 56 4.18 -1.13 0.67
N ALA A 57 5.45 -0.84 0.92
CA ALA A 57 6.04 0.48 0.66
C ALA A 57 6.19 0.76 -0.84
N ALA A 58 5.95 2.01 -1.23
CA ALA A 58 6.16 2.50 -2.61
C ALA A 58 7.64 2.72 -2.91
N MET A 59 8.40 1.63 -2.97
CA MET A 59 9.85 1.63 -3.22
C MET A 59 10.16 0.72 -4.41
N ASP A 60 11.08 1.12 -5.26
CA ASP A 60 11.48 0.42 -6.49
C ASP A 60 12.02 -0.99 -6.28
N THR A 61 12.55 -1.28 -5.11
CA THR A 61 13.05 -2.62 -4.73
C THR A 61 12.05 -3.42 -3.88
N VAL A 62 10.84 -2.90 -3.65
CA VAL A 62 9.85 -3.50 -2.74
C VAL A 62 8.54 -3.81 -3.44
N THR A 63 7.92 -2.81 -4.11
CA THR A 63 6.57 -2.97 -4.64
C THR A 63 6.49 -2.67 -6.13
N GLU A 64 6.49 -3.73 -6.91
CA GLU A 64 6.07 -3.80 -8.31
C GLU A 64 4.82 -4.69 -8.41
N ALA A 65 4.39 -5.07 -9.61
CA ALA A 65 3.14 -5.81 -9.82
C ALA A 65 3.06 -7.10 -9.00
N ASP A 66 4.12 -7.90 -8.95
CA ASP A 66 4.12 -9.19 -8.25
C ASP A 66 3.87 -9.04 -6.75
N MET A 67 4.52 -8.07 -6.10
CA MET A 67 4.28 -7.77 -4.70
C MET A 67 2.88 -7.20 -4.48
N ALA A 68 2.40 -6.32 -5.37
CA ALA A 68 1.06 -5.75 -5.26
C ALA A 68 -0.03 -6.83 -5.40
N ILE A 69 0.17 -7.81 -6.30
CA ILE A 69 -0.70 -8.98 -6.46
C ILE A 69 -0.68 -9.85 -5.19
N GLY A 70 0.51 -10.14 -4.67
CA GLY A 70 0.66 -10.92 -3.44
C GLY A 70 -0.06 -10.27 -2.26
N MET A 71 0.16 -8.96 -2.06
CA MET A 71 -0.49 -8.18 -1.00
C MET A 71 -2.01 -8.19 -1.13
N ALA A 72 -2.54 -8.00 -2.34
CA ALA A 72 -3.98 -8.01 -2.59
C ALA A 72 -4.61 -9.38 -2.27
N ARG A 73 -3.95 -10.48 -2.62
CA ARG A 73 -4.42 -11.83 -2.34
C ARG A 73 -4.50 -12.14 -0.85
N GLU A 74 -3.59 -11.57 -0.06
CA GLU A 74 -3.59 -11.70 1.41
C GLU A 74 -4.53 -10.70 2.11
N GLY A 75 -5.22 -9.82 1.35
CA GLY A 75 -6.16 -8.84 1.88
C GLY A 75 -5.53 -7.52 2.33
N GLY A 76 -4.26 -7.30 2.02
CA GLY A 76 -3.54 -6.04 2.19
C GLY A 76 -3.59 -5.16 0.94
N LEU A 77 -2.71 -4.16 0.85
CA LEU A 77 -2.60 -3.26 -0.31
C LEU A 77 -1.15 -3.04 -0.72
N GLY A 78 -0.85 -3.25 -2.01
CA GLY A 78 0.40 -2.87 -2.62
C GLY A 78 0.36 -1.44 -3.16
N VAL A 79 1.40 -0.65 -2.87
CA VAL A 79 1.55 0.70 -3.42
C VAL A 79 2.70 0.73 -4.39
N LEU A 80 2.41 0.84 -5.68
CA LEU A 80 3.42 0.92 -6.74
C LEU A 80 4.25 2.20 -6.59
N HIS A 81 5.56 2.09 -6.84
CA HIS A 81 6.46 3.25 -6.77
C HIS A 81 6.37 4.12 -8.04
N GLN A 82 6.87 5.35 -7.94
CA GLN A 82 6.86 6.32 -9.03
C GLN A 82 8.18 6.40 -9.83
N ASN A 83 9.19 5.59 -9.48
CA ASN A 83 10.50 5.61 -10.13
C ASN A 83 10.51 4.78 -11.42
N MET A 84 9.58 5.08 -12.31
CA MET A 84 9.41 4.48 -13.63
C MET A 84 8.65 5.44 -14.55
N THR A 85 8.72 5.21 -15.84
CA THR A 85 7.99 6.01 -16.83
C THR A 85 6.48 5.77 -16.75
N THR A 86 5.69 6.65 -17.32
CA THR A 86 4.22 6.51 -17.34
C THR A 86 3.78 5.20 -18.01
N ASP A 87 4.49 4.78 -19.06
CA ASP A 87 4.16 3.55 -19.79
C ASP A 87 4.48 2.30 -18.95
N GLU A 88 5.60 2.33 -18.21
CA GLU A 88 5.96 1.25 -17.27
C GLU A 88 4.95 1.16 -16.14
N VAL A 89 4.57 2.28 -15.50
CA VAL A 89 3.51 2.28 -14.48
C VAL A 89 2.20 1.71 -15.02
N ALA A 90 1.84 2.08 -16.26
CA ALA A 90 0.62 1.57 -16.89
C ALA A 90 0.70 0.05 -17.11
N ALA A 91 1.87 -0.48 -17.49
CA ALA A 91 2.08 -1.91 -17.66
C ALA A 91 1.96 -2.66 -16.32
N GLU A 92 2.59 -2.16 -15.25
CA GLU A 92 2.48 -2.73 -13.89
C GLU A 92 1.03 -2.75 -13.41
N VAL A 93 0.30 -1.64 -13.56
CA VAL A 93 -1.13 -1.55 -13.19
C VAL A 93 -1.96 -2.55 -13.98
N LEU A 94 -1.70 -2.70 -15.28
CA LEU A 94 -2.42 -3.68 -16.11
C LEU A 94 -2.14 -5.12 -15.65
N GLN A 95 -0.91 -5.43 -15.29
CA GLN A 95 -0.55 -6.75 -14.75
C GLN A 95 -1.32 -7.05 -13.46
N VAL A 96 -1.35 -6.10 -12.51
CA VAL A 96 -2.12 -6.24 -11.27
C VAL A 96 -3.62 -6.44 -11.55
N LYS A 97 -4.19 -5.63 -12.44
CA LYS A 97 -5.62 -5.72 -12.80
C LYS A 97 -5.99 -7.06 -13.46
N ARG A 98 -5.08 -7.63 -14.24
CA ARG A 98 -5.30 -8.93 -14.91
C ARG A 98 -5.16 -10.11 -13.96
N ALA A 99 -4.36 -10.00 -12.93
CA ALA A 99 -4.07 -11.11 -12.01
C ALA A 99 -5.30 -11.61 -11.24
N ASP A 100 -6.33 -10.76 -11.09
CA ASP A 100 -7.54 -11.05 -10.31
C ASP A 100 -8.79 -11.27 -11.20
N GLU A 101 -8.62 -11.24 -12.53
CA GLU A 101 -9.73 -11.52 -13.46
C GLU A 101 -9.99 -13.03 -13.53
N LEU A 102 -11.07 -13.48 -12.89
CA LEU A 102 -11.61 -14.86 -13.03
C LEU A 102 -12.08 -15.16 -14.45
N VAL A 103 -12.33 -14.13 -15.26
CA VAL A 103 -12.72 -14.22 -16.66
C VAL A 103 -11.63 -13.58 -17.51
N ILE A 104 -10.92 -14.40 -18.28
CA ILE A 104 -9.93 -13.90 -19.23
C ILE A 104 -10.68 -13.14 -20.33
N ARG A 105 -10.48 -11.83 -20.41
CA ARG A 105 -11.03 -11.04 -21.52
C ARG A 105 -10.38 -11.49 -22.83
N ARG A 106 -11.17 -11.46 -23.90
CA ARG A 106 -10.72 -11.93 -25.23
C ARG A 106 -9.45 -11.21 -25.71
N GLU A 107 -9.26 -9.94 -25.35
CA GLU A 107 -8.08 -9.12 -25.62
C GLU A 107 -6.82 -9.58 -24.87
N ASN A 108 -6.98 -10.34 -23.79
CA ASN A 108 -5.90 -10.88 -22.97
C ASN A 108 -5.53 -12.32 -23.34
N VAL A 109 -6.21 -12.91 -24.32
CA VAL A 109 -5.94 -14.27 -24.79
C VAL A 109 -4.97 -14.18 -25.96
N VAL A 110 -3.78 -14.72 -25.81
CA VAL A 110 -2.86 -14.96 -26.92
C VAL A 110 -3.43 -16.16 -27.71
N THR A 111 -3.81 -15.93 -28.95
CA THR A 111 -4.34 -16.98 -29.82
C THR A 111 -3.30 -17.36 -30.86
N ALA A 112 -3.07 -18.66 -31.01
CA ALA A 112 -2.23 -19.21 -32.07
C ALA A 112 -3.10 -19.84 -33.16
N GLY A 113 -2.70 -19.64 -34.41
CA GLY A 113 -3.28 -20.38 -35.53
C GLY A 113 -2.79 -21.84 -35.54
N PRO A 114 -3.52 -22.78 -36.17
CA PRO A 114 -3.16 -24.19 -36.19
C PRO A 114 -1.79 -24.49 -36.84
N GLU A 115 -1.26 -23.56 -37.60
CA GLU A 115 0.04 -23.68 -38.30
C GLU A 115 1.18 -22.92 -37.60
N GLN A 116 0.89 -22.23 -36.48
CA GLN A 116 1.90 -21.46 -35.75
C GLN A 116 2.62 -22.36 -34.72
N THR A 117 3.92 -22.18 -34.61
CA THR A 117 4.72 -22.87 -33.60
C THR A 117 4.75 -22.06 -32.29
N VAL A 118 5.10 -22.70 -31.17
CA VAL A 118 5.19 -22.07 -29.84
C VAL A 118 6.19 -20.90 -29.82
N ASN A 119 7.17 -20.88 -30.72
CA ASN A 119 8.15 -19.78 -30.83
C ASN A 119 7.65 -18.58 -31.67
N GLU A 120 6.49 -18.69 -32.30
CA GLU A 120 5.90 -17.67 -33.18
C GLU A 120 4.71 -16.96 -32.49
N VAL A 121 4.34 -17.38 -31.31
CA VAL A 121 3.28 -16.83 -30.45
C VAL A 121 3.88 -16.10 -29.25
#